data_1d0c7456f34b01bb3214a7b62cb4eb49
#
_entry.id   1d0c7456f34b01bb3214a7b62cb4eb49
#
_cell.length_a   1.000
_cell.length_b   1.000
_cell.length_c   1.000
_cell.angle_alpha   90.00
_cell.angle_beta   90.00
_cell.angle_gamma   90.00
#
_symmetry.space_group_name_H-M   'P 1'
#
loop_
_entity.id
_entity.type
_entity.pdbx_description
1 polymer ?
#
loop_
_entity_poly.entity_id
_entity_poly.type
_entity_poly.pdbx_seq_one_letter_code
_entity_poly.pdbx_strand_id
1 'polypeptide(L)'
;MAGLVDFQDEEQVKSFLENMEVECNYQCYREKDPDGCYRLVDYLEGIQKNFDEAAKVLKFNCEENKHSDSCYKLGAYYVTGKGCYRLVDYLEGIQKNFDEAAKVLKFNCEENKHSDSCYKLGAYYVTGKGGLTQDLKAAFSCFLMACEKPGKKSVEACHNVGLLAHDGQVHDDGQPDLGKARDYYTRACDGSYAPSCFNLSAMFLQGAPGFPKDMGLAYKYTMKACDLGHVWACANASRMYKLGDGVDKDEAKAEALKNRAMKLHKEQQKNVQPLTFG
;
A
#
# COMPACT_ATOMS: atom_id res chain seq x y z
N MET A 1 23.26 31.14 32.65
CA MET A 1 23.44 29.71 32.99
C MET A 1 22.14 28.99 32.60
N ALA A 2 22.17 28.27 31.52
CA ALA A 2 21.02 27.43 31.15
C ALA A 2 20.95 26.30 32.17
N GLY A 3 19.86 26.22 32.98
CA GLY A 3 19.64 25.16 33.91
C GLY A 3 19.56 23.83 33.16
N LEU A 4 20.19 22.78 33.71
CA LEU A 4 20.09 21.44 33.21
C LEU A 4 18.59 21.02 33.28
N VAL A 5 18.01 20.64 32.15
CA VAL A 5 16.65 20.13 32.08
C VAL A 5 16.62 18.72 32.71
N ASP A 6 15.74 18.50 33.66
CA ASP A 6 15.48 17.15 34.16
C ASP A 6 14.56 16.42 33.16
N PHE A 7 15.14 15.48 32.42
CA PHE A 7 14.41 14.68 31.43
C PHE A 7 13.43 13.65 32.03
N GLN A 8 13.38 13.53 33.37
CA GLN A 8 12.37 12.72 34.06
C GLN A 8 11.14 13.55 34.49
N ASP A 9 11.23 14.88 34.43
CA ASP A 9 10.14 15.82 34.72
C ASP A 9 9.42 16.19 33.41
N GLU A 10 8.20 15.68 33.24
CA GLU A 10 7.40 15.90 32.04
C GLU A 10 7.09 17.38 31.78
N GLU A 11 6.90 18.19 32.82
CA GLU A 11 6.60 19.62 32.69
C GLU A 11 7.82 20.42 32.23
N GLN A 12 9.01 20.10 32.75
CA GLN A 12 10.24 20.69 32.31
C GLN A 12 10.59 20.30 30.86
N VAL A 13 10.39 19.02 30.52
CA VAL A 13 10.58 18.54 29.14
C VAL A 13 9.64 19.24 28.16
N LYS A 14 8.37 19.37 28.51
CA LYS A 14 7.38 20.08 27.68
C LYS A 14 7.76 21.56 27.48
N SER A 15 8.07 22.25 28.54
CA SER A 15 8.50 23.67 28.48
C SER A 15 9.80 23.84 27.68
N PHE A 16 10.74 22.91 27.81
CA PHE A 16 11.97 22.92 27.01
C PHE A 16 11.70 22.72 25.52
N LEU A 17 10.80 21.79 25.16
CA LEU A 17 10.43 21.54 23.76
C LEU A 17 9.68 22.72 23.14
N GLU A 18 8.78 23.36 23.86
CA GLU A 18 8.07 24.56 23.43
C GLU A 18 9.03 25.73 23.19
N ASN A 19 9.99 25.95 24.10
CA ASN A 19 11.02 26.99 23.95
C ASN A 19 11.95 26.69 22.76
N MET A 20 12.33 25.42 22.55
CA MET A 20 13.16 25.01 21.42
C MET A 20 12.45 25.27 20.09
N GLU A 21 11.15 25.01 20.01
CA GLU A 21 10.34 25.32 18.82
C GLU A 21 10.36 26.81 18.50
N VAL A 22 10.10 27.66 19.49
CA VAL A 22 10.10 29.13 19.33
C VAL A 22 11.45 29.62 18.88
N GLU A 23 12.55 29.15 19.51
CA GLU A 23 13.90 29.52 19.18
C GLU A 23 14.31 29.12 17.77
N CYS A 24 14.07 27.86 17.38
CA CYS A 24 14.36 27.36 16.03
C CYS A 24 13.56 28.09 14.95
N ASN A 25 12.27 28.39 15.21
CA ASN A 25 11.46 29.20 14.30
C ASN A 25 12.01 30.62 14.13
N TYR A 26 12.42 31.27 15.23
CA TYR A 26 12.98 32.61 15.19
C TYR A 26 14.32 32.63 14.41
N GLN A 27 15.22 31.70 14.70
CA GLN A 27 16.49 31.56 14.01
C GLN A 27 16.28 31.28 12.51
N CYS A 28 15.35 30.40 12.14
CA CYS A 28 15.08 30.09 10.76
C CYS A 28 14.49 31.26 9.97
N TYR A 29 13.40 31.85 10.46
CA TYR A 29 12.59 32.78 9.65
C TYR A 29 12.95 34.26 9.88
N ARG A 30 13.50 34.60 11.04
CA ARG A 30 13.88 35.99 11.36
C ARG A 30 15.35 36.27 11.16
N GLU A 31 16.20 35.38 11.65
CA GLU A 31 17.65 35.52 11.51
C GLU A 31 18.15 34.94 10.18
N LYS A 32 17.33 34.13 9.51
CA LYS A 32 17.69 33.38 8.28
C LYS A 32 18.93 32.51 8.49
N ASP A 33 19.09 31.99 9.71
CA ASP A 33 20.18 31.10 10.05
C ASP A 33 19.90 29.71 9.41
N PRO A 34 20.77 29.24 8.48
CA PRO A 34 20.58 27.96 7.82
C PRO A 34 20.61 26.78 8.78
N ASP A 35 21.42 26.82 9.81
CA ASP A 35 21.53 25.77 10.82
C ASP A 35 20.32 25.80 11.77
N GLY A 36 19.77 26.99 12.05
CA GLY A 36 18.52 27.18 12.78
C GLY A 36 17.34 26.54 12.05
N CYS A 37 17.26 26.74 10.73
CA CYS A 37 16.28 26.06 9.90
C CYS A 37 16.44 24.53 9.90
N TYR A 38 17.67 24.04 9.86
CA TYR A 38 17.94 22.61 9.87
C TYR A 38 17.54 21.96 11.21
N ARG A 39 17.82 22.64 12.34
CA ARG A 39 17.35 22.24 13.68
C ARG A 39 15.83 22.23 13.79
N LEU A 40 15.15 23.22 13.17
CA LEU A 40 13.69 23.23 13.09
C LEU A 40 13.14 22.00 12.36
N VAL A 41 13.80 21.58 11.27
CA VAL A 41 13.43 20.34 10.56
C VAL A 41 13.56 19.12 11.47
N ASP A 42 14.67 18.98 12.20
CA ASP A 42 14.88 17.85 13.11
C ASP A 42 13.83 17.84 14.25
N TYR A 43 13.44 19.00 14.75
CA TYR A 43 12.35 19.14 15.72
C TYR A 43 11.00 18.71 15.14
N LEU A 44 10.64 19.22 13.94
CA LEU A 44 9.40 18.89 13.26
C LEU A 44 9.29 17.38 12.93
N GLU A 45 10.39 16.77 12.48
CA GLU A 45 10.42 15.33 12.18
C GLU A 45 10.47 14.47 13.44
N GLY A 46 11.32 14.83 14.39
CA GLY A 46 11.62 14.02 15.57
C GLY A 46 10.52 14.07 16.62
N ILE A 47 10.05 15.26 16.94
CA ILE A 47 9.12 15.53 18.04
C ILE A 47 7.68 15.62 17.55
N GLN A 48 7.40 16.55 16.63
CA GLN A 48 6.03 16.80 16.16
C GLN A 48 5.54 15.78 15.12
N LYS A 49 6.46 15.02 14.50
CA LYS A 49 6.15 14.12 13.35
C LYS A 49 5.49 14.86 12.18
N ASN A 50 5.72 16.16 12.09
CA ASN A 50 5.18 17.06 11.07
C ASN A 50 6.13 17.14 9.87
N PHE A 51 6.08 16.13 9.02
CA PHE A 51 6.97 16.03 7.85
C PHE A 51 6.65 17.03 6.74
N ASP A 52 5.43 17.57 6.74
CA ASP A 52 5.01 18.55 5.74
C ASP A 52 5.63 19.91 6.00
N GLU A 53 5.58 20.34 7.25
CA GLU A 53 6.23 21.58 7.63
C GLU A 53 7.75 21.42 7.54
N ALA A 54 8.30 20.27 7.93
CA ALA A 54 9.70 19.94 7.73
C ALA A 54 10.12 20.06 6.26
N ALA A 55 9.31 19.54 5.32
CA ALA A 55 9.59 19.67 3.88
C ALA A 55 9.56 21.12 3.38
N LYS A 56 8.63 21.95 3.89
CA LYS A 56 8.58 23.39 3.57
C LYS A 56 9.80 24.13 4.11
N VAL A 57 10.19 23.84 5.34
CA VAL A 57 11.40 24.43 5.95
C VAL A 57 12.65 24.00 5.17
N LEU A 58 12.78 22.72 4.79
CA LEU A 58 13.87 22.24 3.95
C LEU A 58 13.92 22.97 2.61
N LYS A 59 12.75 23.14 1.98
CA LYS A 59 12.65 23.86 0.71
C LYS A 59 13.08 25.31 0.86
N PHE A 60 12.53 26.01 1.85
CA PHE A 60 12.93 27.40 2.15
C PHE A 60 14.44 27.50 2.39
N ASN A 61 15.00 26.64 3.22
CA ASN A 61 16.42 26.68 3.57
C ASN A 61 17.34 26.32 2.38
N CYS A 62 16.89 25.41 1.51
CA CYS A 62 17.60 25.08 0.28
C CYS A 62 17.54 26.21 -0.76
N GLU A 63 16.36 26.79 -1.00
CA GLU A 63 16.13 27.76 -2.06
C GLU A 63 16.62 29.16 -1.67
N GLU A 64 16.34 29.62 -0.45
CA GLU A 64 16.66 30.96 0.01
C GLU A 64 18.04 31.04 0.63
N ASN A 65 18.37 30.14 1.56
CA ASN A 65 19.62 30.16 2.31
C ASN A 65 20.75 29.36 1.62
N LYS A 66 20.46 28.64 0.52
CA LYS A 66 21.42 27.80 -0.22
C LYS A 66 22.10 26.73 0.64
N HIS A 67 21.41 26.26 1.68
CA HIS A 67 21.98 25.30 2.63
C HIS A 67 22.07 23.91 2.01
N SER A 68 23.30 23.41 1.80
CA SER A 68 23.57 22.17 1.06
C SER A 68 22.91 20.95 1.68
N ASP A 69 22.94 20.81 3.01
CA ASP A 69 22.39 19.65 3.71
C ASP A 69 20.84 19.64 3.65
N SER A 70 20.22 20.83 3.69
CA SER A 70 18.78 20.96 3.47
C SER A 70 18.39 20.60 2.04
N CYS A 71 19.18 21.01 1.03
CA CYS A 71 18.96 20.62 -0.36
C CYS A 71 19.10 19.11 -0.55
N TYR A 72 20.13 18.51 0.05
CA TYR A 72 20.34 17.06 0.02
C TYR A 72 19.19 16.30 0.70
N LYS A 73 18.79 16.73 1.92
CA LYS A 73 17.71 16.10 2.68
C LYS A 73 16.36 16.26 1.96
N LEU A 74 16.11 17.44 1.36
CA LEU A 74 14.94 17.68 0.50
C LEU A 74 14.95 16.78 -0.74
N GLY A 75 16.11 16.64 -1.40
CA GLY A 75 16.29 15.71 -2.51
C GLY A 75 16.01 14.27 -2.10
N ALA A 76 16.48 13.83 -0.94
CA ALA A 76 16.18 12.51 -0.40
C ALA A 76 14.68 12.32 -0.11
N TYR A 77 13.97 13.36 0.33
CA TYR A 77 12.51 13.34 0.48
C TYR A 77 11.80 13.11 -0.86
N TYR A 78 12.24 13.81 -1.92
CA TYR A 78 11.67 13.65 -3.26
C TYR A 78 12.05 12.32 -3.90
N VAL A 79 13.32 11.92 -3.85
CA VAL A 79 13.82 10.69 -4.48
C VAL A 79 13.28 9.43 -3.82
N THR A 80 13.16 9.41 -2.49
CA THR A 80 12.64 8.23 -1.77
C THR A 80 11.12 8.18 -1.73
N GLY A 81 10.43 9.26 -2.09
CA GLY A 81 8.99 9.39 -2.00
C GLY A 81 8.41 9.26 -0.59
N LYS A 82 9.27 9.03 0.41
CA LYS A 82 8.83 8.80 1.80
C LYS A 82 8.15 10.01 2.42
N GLY A 83 8.62 11.21 2.12
CA GLY A 83 7.99 12.45 2.58
C GLY A 83 6.61 12.64 1.95
N CYS A 84 6.53 12.51 0.62
CA CYS A 84 5.28 12.64 -0.11
C CYS A 84 4.23 11.58 0.29
N TYR A 85 4.66 10.35 0.56
CA TYR A 85 3.73 9.29 0.98
C TYR A 85 3.17 9.53 2.40
N ARG A 86 4.00 10.01 3.32
CA ARG A 86 3.55 10.42 4.68
C ARG A 86 2.63 11.63 4.66
N LEU A 87 2.90 12.60 3.75
CA LEU A 87 2.00 13.72 3.51
C LEU A 87 0.61 13.24 3.08
N VAL A 88 0.55 12.24 2.21
CA VAL A 88 -0.71 11.63 1.82
C VAL A 88 -1.45 11.04 3.03
N ASP A 89 -0.76 10.30 3.90
CA ASP A 89 -1.37 9.72 5.11
C ASP A 89 -1.93 10.81 6.05
N TYR A 90 -1.23 11.94 6.17
CA TYR A 90 -1.70 13.11 6.93
C TYR A 90 -2.93 13.77 6.28
N LEU A 91 -2.86 14.04 4.97
CA LEU A 91 -3.96 14.65 4.21
C LEU A 91 -5.24 13.80 4.29
N GLU A 92 -5.11 12.48 4.16
CA GLU A 92 -6.23 11.55 4.25
C GLU A 92 -6.73 11.34 5.69
N GLY A 93 -5.78 11.10 6.60
CA GLY A 93 -6.08 10.71 7.97
C GLY A 93 -6.60 11.86 8.84
N ILE A 94 -5.90 12.99 8.84
CA ILE A 94 -6.14 14.13 9.71
C ILE A 94 -6.98 15.20 9.02
N GLN A 95 -6.52 15.70 7.88
CA GLN A 95 -7.20 16.81 7.19
C GLN A 95 -8.43 16.39 6.39
N LYS A 96 -8.58 15.09 6.05
CA LYS A 96 -9.61 14.58 5.14
C LYS A 96 -9.60 15.27 3.77
N ASN A 97 -8.45 15.81 3.37
CA ASN A 97 -8.25 16.51 2.11
C ASN A 97 -7.77 15.55 1.03
N PHE A 98 -8.71 14.82 0.46
CA PHE A 98 -8.41 13.78 -0.54
C PHE A 98 -7.98 14.36 -1.89
N ASP A 99 -8.39 15.58 -2.21
CA ASP A 99 -8.04 16.24 -3.48
C ASP A 99 -6.55 16.61 -3.50
N GLU A 100 -6.04 17.15 -2.39
CA GLU A 100 -4.62 17.44 -2.26
C GLU A 100 -3.79 16.15 -2.16
N ALA A 101 -4.31 15.14 -1.44
CA ALA A 101 -3.69 13.82 -1.40
C ALA A 101 -3.55 13.22 -2.81
N ALA A 102 -4.57 13.35 -3.67
CA ALA A 102 -4.53 12.88 -5.05
C ALA A 102 -3.43 13.56 -5.88
N LYS A 103 -3.26 14.89 -5.73
CA LYS A 103 -2.19 15.64 -6.41
C LYS A 103 -0.80 15.15 -5.98
N VAL A 104 -0.59 14.97 -4.69
CA VAL A 104 0.69 14.46 -4.14
C VAL A 104 0.95 13.04 -4.62
N LEU A 105 -0.06 12.17 -4.61
CA LEU A 105 0.05 10.79 -5.12
C LEU A 105 0.42 10.78 -6.60
N LYS A 106 -0.23 11.64 -7.39
CA LYS A 106 0.01 11.75 -8.83
C LYS A 106 1.45 12.16 -9.10
N PHE A 107 1.90 13.24 -8.49
CA PHE A 107 3.29 13.70 -8.60
C PHE A 107 4.28 12.60 -8.21
N ASN A 108 4.07 11.95 -7.05
CA ASN A 108 4.99 10.96 -6.53
C ASN A 108 5.01 9.65 -7.36
N CYS A 109 3.89 9.31 -7.98
CA CYS A 109 3.81 8.18 -8.90
C CYS A 109 4.44 8.50 -10.26
N GLU A 110 4.08 9.65 -10.85
CA GLU A 110 4.48 10.00 -12.23
C GLU A 110 5.95 10.44 -12.31
N GLU A 111 6.42 11.25 -11.36
CA GLU A 111 7.79 11.77 -11.38
C GLU A 111 8.78 10.86 -10.64
N ASN A 112 8.45 10.48 -9.41
CA ASN A 112 9.35 9.70 -8.55
C ASN A 112 9.23 8.18 -8.76
N LYS A 113 8.24 7.71 -9.54
CA LYS A 113 7.97 6.29 -9.77
C LYS A 113 7.85 5.48 -8.47
N HIS A 114 7.31 6.10 -7.39
CA HIS A 114 7.19 5.49 -6.08
C HIS A 114 6.07 4.45 -6.07
N SER A 115 6.42 3.18 -5.92
CA SER A 115 5.51 2.03 -6.04
C SER A 115 4.24 2.15 -5.18
N ASP A 116 4.39 2.43 -3.87
CA ASP A 116 3.24 2.51 -2.97
C ASP A 116 2.31 3.70 -3.28
N SER A 117 2.87 4.82 -3.79
CA SER A 117 2.06 5.95 -4.25
C SER A 117 1.30 5.63 -5.53
N CYS A 118 1.92 4.91 -6.47
CA CYS A 118 1.24 4.43 -7.67
C CYS A 118 0.10 3.47 -7.32
N TYR A 119 0.32 2.54 -6.38
CA TYR A 119 -0.73 1.66 -5.89
C TYR A 119 -1.93 2.45 -5.32
N LYS A 120 -1.65 3.42 -4.46
CA LYS A 120 -2.69 4.23 -3.82
C LYS A 120 -3.42 5.13 -4.82
N LEU A 121 -2.70 5.72 -5.78
CA LEU A 121 -3.28 6.48 -6.89
C LEU A 121 -4.19 5.61 -7.77
N GLY A 122 -3.77 4.38 -8.07
CA GLY A 122 -4.60 3.40 -8.79
C GLY A 122 -5.93 3.14 -8.07
N ALA A 123 -5.90 2.97 -6.74
CA ALA A 123 -7.11 2.82 -5.94
C ALA A 123 -8.00 4.08 -5.96
N TYR A 124 -7.41 5.27 -6.04
CA TYR A 124 -8.15 6.53 -6.21
C TYR A 124 -8.87 6.58 -7.57
N TYR A 125 -8.20 6.18 -8.66
CA TYR A 125 -8.84 6.10 -9.97
C TYR A 125 -9.95 5.05 -10.04
N VAL A 126 -9.81 3.92 -9.34
CA VAL A 126 -10.89 2.89 -9.25
C VAL A 126 -12.15 3.47 -8.60
N THR A 127 -12.00 4.32 -7.58
CA THR A 127 -13.12 4.81 -6.77
C THR A 127 -13.59 6.22 -7.12
N GLY A 128 -12.86 6.95 -7.96
CA GLY A 128 -13.13 8.37 -8.24
C GLY A 128 -12.85 9.27 -7.04
N LYS A 129 -11.92 8.89 -6.14
CA LYS A 129 -11.63 9.63 -4.92
C LYS A 129 -10.69 10.81 -5.19
N GLY A 130 -10.77 11.87 -4.36
CA GLY A 130 -9.84 13.00 -4.43
C GLY A 130 -10.05 13.86 -5.67
N GLY A 131 -11.29 14.14 -6.04
CA GLY A 131 -11.63 14.96 -7.21
C GLY A 131 -11.30 14.30 -8.55
N LEU A 132 -10.79 13.05 -8.55
CA LEU A 132 -10.53 12.29 -9.76
C LEU A 132 -11.84 11.69 -10.30
N THR A 133 -11.97 11.62 -11.62
CA THR A 133 -13.00 10.78 -12.25
C THR A 133 -12.59 9.32 -12.16
N GLN A 134 -13.57 8.42 -12.05
CA GLN A 134 -13.30 6.99 -12.14
C GLN A 134 -12.70 6.67 -13.53
N ASP A 135 -11.51 6.09 -13.54
CA ASP A 135 -10.78 5.72 -14.75
C ASP A 135 -9.99 4.44 -14.52
N LEU A 136 -10.54 3.33 -15.01
CA LEU A 136 -9.93 2.00 -14.83
C LEU A 136 -8.68 1.79 -15.70
N LYS A 137 -8.53 2.52 -16.80
CA LYS A 137 -7.31 2.49 -17.63
C LYS A 137 -6.16 3.21 -16.93
N ALA A 138 -6.44 4.38 -16.34
CA ALA A 138 -5.48 5.08 -15.51
C ALA A 138 -5.12 4.25 -14.26
N ALA A 139 -6.11 3.62 -13.61
CA ALA A 139 -5.88 2.72 -12.49
C ALA A 139 -4.97 1.54 -12.88
N PHE A 140 -5.23 0.91 -14.01
CA PHE A 140 -4.40 -0.18 -14.53
C PHE A 140 -2.94 0.25 -14.73
N SER A 141 -2.71 1.41 -15.36
CA SER A 141 -1.37 1.95 -15.58
C SER A 141 -0.64 2.21 -14.26
N CYS A 142 -1.34 2.75 -13.26
CA CYS A 142 -0.80 2.98 -11.93
C CYS A 142 -0.47 1.66 -11.21
N PHE A 143 -1.36 0.67 -11.24
CA PHE A 143 -1.09 -0.65 -10.64
C PHE A 143 0.05 -1.38 -11.36
N LEU A 144 0.16 -1.24 -12.68
CA LEU A 144 1.26 -1.81 -13.45
C LEU A 144 2.61 -1.24 -12.98
N MET A 145 2.74 0.08 -12.88
CA MET A 145 3.94 0.73 -12.35
C MET A 145 4.27 0.26 -10.92
N ALA A 146 3.24 0.10 -10.07
CA ALA A 146 3.41 -0.37 -8.72
C ALA A 146 3.82 -1.85 -8.63
N CYS A 147 3.32 -2.70 -9.54
CA CYS A 147 3.66 -4.11 -9.63
C CYS A 147 5.10 -4.33 -10.11
N GLU A 148 5.59 -3.51 -11.04
CA GLU A 148 6.93 -3.65 -11.64
C GLU A 148 8.05 -3.14 -10.74
N LYS A 149 7.76 -2.33 -9.75
CA LYS A 149 8.71 -1.74 -8.83
C LYS A 149 8.62 -2.38 -7.44
N PRO A 150 9.75 -2.55 -6.73
CA PRO A 150 9.71 -3.03 -5.35
C PRO A 150 8.98 -2.01 -4.45
N GLY A 151 8.05 -2.49 -3.65
CA GLY A 151 7.26 -1.70 -2.71
C GLY A 151 6.45 -2.60 -1.79
N LYS A 152 5.89 -2.04 -0.73
CA LYS A 152 5.09 -2.81 0.25
C LYS A 152 3.81 -3.37 -0.38
N LYS A 153 3.31 -2.71 -1.43
CA LYS A 153 2.05 -3.02 -2.12
C LYS A 153 2.26 -3.57 -3.53
N SER A 154 3.49 -3.91 -3.93
CA SER A 154 3.76 -4.38 -5.28
C SER A 154 3.04 -5.70 -5.61
N VAL A 155 2.93 -6.60 -4.66
CA VAL A 155 2.24 -7.90 -4.84
C VAL A 155 0.74 -7.70 -5.03
N GLU A 156 0.10 -6.87 -4.18
CA GLU A 156 -1.31 -6.50 -4.32
C GLU A 156 -1.57 -5.71 -5.62
N ALA A 157 -0.61 -4.89 -6.03
CA ALA A 157 -0.70 -4.18 -7.32
C ALA A 157 -0.73 -5.16 -8.50
N CYS A 158 0.13 -6.18 -8.50
CA CYS A 158 0.10 -7.25 -9.51
C CYS A 158 -1.27 -7.96 -9.54
N HIS A 159 -1.86 -8.23 -8.37
CA HIS A 159 -3.21 -8.78 -8.29
C HIS A 159 -4.26 -7.88 -8.97
N ASN A 160 -4.21 -6.57 -8.70
CA ASN A 160 -5.15 -5.61 -9.28
C ASN A 160 -4.97 -5.47 -10.81
N VAL A 161 -3.72 -5.54 -11.31
CA VAL A 161 -3.48 -5.64 -12.77
C VAL A 161 -4.16 -6.88 -13.34
N GLY A 162 -4.03 -8.03 -12.66
CA GLY A 162 -4.68 -9.27 -13.06
C GLY A 162 -6.20 -9.17 -13.09
N LEU A 163 -6.82 -8.52 -12.07
CA LEU A 163 -8.28 -8.29 -12.03
C LEU A 163 -8.76 -7.46 -13.20
N LEU A 164 -8.16 -6.30 -13.43
CA LEU A 164 -8.58 -5.39 -14.50
C LEU A 164 -8.38 -6.00 -15.89
N ALA A 165 -7.32 -6.79 -16.09
CA ALA A 165 -7.11 -7.53 -17.34
C ALA A 165 -8.13 -8.66 -17.52
N HIS A 166 -8.46 -9.37 -16.44
CA HIS A 166 -9.47 -10.44 -16.46
C HIS A 166 -10.87 -9.93 -16.81
N ASP A 167 -11.22 -8.74 -16.30
CA ASP A 167 -12.55 -8.15 -16.49
C ASP A 167 -12.70 -7.41 -17.83
N GLY A 168 -11.63 -7.34 -18.65
CA GLY A 168 -11.66 -6.68 -19.95
C GLY A 168 -11.72 -5.14 -19.88
N GLN A 169 -11.56 -4.55 -18.69
CA GLN A 169 -11.78 -3.12 -18.47
C GLN A 169 -10.63 -2.22 -18.92
N VAL A 170 -9.57 -2.81 -19.45
CA VAL A 170 -8.35 -2.10 -19.85
C VAL A 170 -8.17 -1.98 -21.35
N HIS A 171 -8.94 -2.73 -22.14
CA HIS A 171 -8.94 -2.71 -23.59
C HIS A 171 -10.14 -1.93 -24.13
N ASP A 172 -9.98 -1.28 -25.30
CA ASP A 172 -11.04 -0.47 -25.91
C ASP A 172 -12.22 -1.32 -26.41
N ASP A 173 -11.95 -2.59 -26.71
CA ASP A 173 -12.96 -3.56 -27.13
C ASP A 173 -13.69 -4.24 -25.95
N GLY A 174 -13.31 -3.94 -24.72
CA GLY A 174 -13.90 -4.53 -23.52
C GLY A 174 -13.63 -6.04 -23.35
N GLN A 175 -12.71 -6.62 -24.13
CA GLN A 175 -12.44 -8.05 -24.08
C GLN A 175 -11.45 -8.40 -22.97
N PRO A 176 -11.68 -9.49 -22.21
CA PRO A 176 -10.73 -10.00 -21.22
C PRO A 176 -9.40 -10.38 -21.85
N ASP A 177 -8.29 -9.94 -21.24
CA ASP A 177 -6.96 -10.44 -21.54
C ASP A 177 -6.57 -11.52 -20.49
N LEU A 178 -7.05 -12.74 -20.73
CA LEU A 178 -6.83 -13.87 -19.82
C LEU A 178 -5.36 -14.27 -19.74
N GLY A 179 -4.57 -14.04 -20.80
CA GLY A 179 -3.13 -14.29 -20.81
C GLY A 179 -2.43 -13.36 -19.82
N LYS A 180 -2.67 -12.07 -19.92
CA LYS A 180 -2.15 -11.06 -19.01
C LYS A 180 -2.65 -11.28 -17.59
N ALA A 181 -3.94 -11.55 -17.40
CA ALA A 181 -4.51 -11.86 -16.09
C ALA A 181 -3.78 -13.01 -15.41
N ARG A 182 -3.57 -14.12 -16.13
CA ARG A 182 -2.80 -15.28 -15.63
C ARG A 182 -1.40 -14.90 -15.19
N ASP A 183 -0.67 -14.16 -16.03
CA ASP A 183 0.71 -13.83 -15.77
C ASP A 183 0.87 -12.95 -14.52
N TYR A 184 0.00 -11.96 -14.34
CA TYR A 184 0.03 -11.10 -13.16
C TYR A 184 -0.53 -11.78 -11.91
N TYR A 185 -1.56 -12.63 -12.03
CA TYR A 185 -1.98 -13.46 -10.90
C TYR A 185 -0.89 -14.47 -10.49
N THR A 186 -0.15 -15.04 -11.45
CA THR A 186 0.97 -15.93 -11.14
C THR A 186 2.04 -15.18 -10.34
N ARG A 187 2.43 -14.00 -10.81
CA ARG A 187 3.40 -13.15 -10.11
C ARG A 187 2.97 -12.80 -8.68
N ALA A 188 1.70 -12.43 -8.50
CA ALA A 188 1.16 -12.13 -7.18
C ALA A 188 1.03 -13.39 -6.29
N CYS A 189 0.63 -14.52 -6.86
CA CYS A 189 0.57 -15.80 -6.16
C CYS A 189 1.96 -16.30 -5.73
N ASP A 190 2.99 -16.08 -6.54
CA ASP A 190 4.37 -16.40 -6.17
C ASP A 190 4.89 -15.47 -5.08
N GLY A 191 4.40 -14.22 -5.03
CA GLY A 191 4.55 -13.30 -3.90
C GLY A 191 3.69 -13.65 -2.68
N SER A 192 3.10 -14.86 -2.62
CA SER A 192 2.28 -15.36 -1.50
C SER A 192 0.96 -14.59 -1.28
N TYR A 193 0.39 -14.00 -2.32
CA TYR A 193 -0.91 -13.34 -2.23
C TYR A 193 -2.05 -14.34 -2.51
N ALA A 194 -2.68 -14.78 -1.44
CA ALA A 194 -3.69 -15.84 -1.46
C ALA A 194 -4.86 -15.60 -2.44
N PRO A 195 -5.43 -14.37 -2.58
CA PRO A 195 -6.49 -14.13 -3.56
C PRO A 195 -6.06 -14.40 -5.00
N SER A 196 -4.81 -14.09 -5.37
CA SER A 196 -4.30 -14.37 -6.73
C SER A 196 -4.16 -15.85 -7.00
N CYS A 197 -3.67 -16.63 -6.02
CA CYS A 197 -3.63 -18.07 -6.14
C CYS A 197 -5.04 -18.67 -6.32
N PHE A 198 -6.03 -18.13 -5.60
CA PHE A 198 -7.41 -18.53 -5.74
C PHE A 198 -8.00 -18.21 -7.12
N ASN A 199 -7.72 -17.00 -7.66
CA ASN A 199 -8.16 -16.62 -9.01
C ASN A 199 -7.52 -17.50 -10.08
N LEU A 200 -6.21 -17.80 -9.96
CA LEU A 200 -5.55 -18.76 -10.85
C LEU A 200 -6.22 -20.14 -10.82
N SER A 201 -6.54 -20.63 -9.63
CA SER A 201 -7.28 -21.89 -9.49
C SER A 201 -8.61 -21.86 -10.24
N ALA A 202 -9.38 -20.76 -10.10
CA ALA A 202 -10.65 -20.58 -10.81
C ALA A 202 -10.47 -20.58 -12.34
N MET A 203 -9.43 -19.89 -12.84
CA MET A 203 -9.10 -19.86 -14.27
C MET A 203 -8.80 -21.27 -14.81
N PHE A 204 -8.01 -22.07 -14.10
CA PHE A 204 -7.72 -23.46 -14.51
C PHE A 204 -8.91 -24.40 -14.37
N LEU A 205 -9.82 -24.14 -13.42
CA LEU A 205 -11.09 -24.90 -13.28
C LEU A 205 -12.04 -24.66 -14.46
N GLN A 206 -12.14 -23.42 -14.92
CA GLN A 206 -13.05 -23.02 -15.98
C GLN A 206 -12.48 -23.33 -17.36
N GLY A 207 -11.23 -23.00 -17.57
CA GLY A 207 -10.61 -22.95 -18.88
C GLY A 207 -11.19 -21.81 -19.75
N ALA A 208 -10.51 -21.49 -20.85
CA ALA A 208 -10.95 -20.51 -21.84
C ALA A 208 -10.28 -20.79 -23.19
N PRO A 209 -10.71 -20.17 -24.30
CA PRO A 209 -9.98 -20.23 -25.56
C PRO A 209 -8.53 -19.83 -25.38
N GLY A 210 -7.58 -20.67 -25.79
CA GLY A 210 -6.14 -20.47 -25.58
C GLY A 210 -5.65 -20.74 -24.15
N PHE A 211 -6.53 -21.12 -23.25
CA PHE A 211 -6.23 -21.40 -21.85
C PHE A 211 -6.99 -22.65 -21.40
N PRO A 212 -6.46 -23.86 -21.65
CA PRO A 212 -7.20 -25.10 -21.43
C PRO A 212 -7.45 -25.35 -19.93
N LYS A 213 -8.59 -26.01 -19.66
CA LYS A 213 -8.92 -26.49 -18.33
C LYS A 213 -7.85 -27.49 -17.86
N ASP A 214 -7.36 -27.29 -16.64
CA ASP A 214 -6.37 -28.18 -16.00
C ASP A 214 -6.71 -28.35 -14.52
N MET A 215 -7.27 -29.50 -14.19
CA MET A 215 -7.70 -29.82 -12.82
C MET A 215 -6.53 -30.01 -11.86
N GLY A 216 -5.38 -30.48 -12.36
CA GLY A 216 -4.16 -30.64 -11.54
C GLY A 216 -3.58 -29.30 -11.14
N LEU A 217 -3.46 -28.36 -12.09
CA LEU A 217 -3.04 -26.97 -11.79
C LEU A 217 -4.08 -26.25 -10.91
N ALA A 218 -5.37 -26.44 -11.18
CA ALA A 218 -6.43 -25.89 -10.35
C ALA A 218 -6.29 -26.36 -8.89
N TYR A 219 -6.07 -27.65 -8.67
CA TYR A 219 -5.82 -28.19 -7.33
C TYR A 219 -4.55 -27.59 -6.69
N LYS A 220 -3.44 -27.56 -7.43
CA LYS A 220 -2.17 -26.99 -6.93
C LYS A 220 -2.35 -25.57 -6.41
N TYR A 221 -2.99 -24.68 -7.20
CA TYR A 221 -3.22 -23.31 -6.81
C TYR A 221 -4.28 -23.15 -5.72
N THR A 222 -5.32 -24.02 -5.71
CA THR A 222 -6.29 -24.09 -4.61
C THR A 222 -5.60 -24.40 -3.28
N MET A 223 -4.74 -25.41 -3.25
CA MET A 223 -3.99 -25.76 -2.03
C MET A 223 -3.07 -24.64 -1.59
N LYS A 224 -2.30 -24.03 -2.52
CA LYS A 224 -1.43 -22.88 -2.20
C LYS A 224 -2.24 -21.73 -1.59
N ALA A 225 -3.40 -21.40 -2.14
CA ALA A 225 -4.28 -20.36 -1.58
C ALA A 225 -4.83 -20.75 -0.19
N CYS A 226 -5.23 -22.01 0.00
CA CYS A 226 -5.69 -22.52 1.29
C CYS A 226 -4.57 -22.45 2.35
N ASP A 227 -3.34 -22.81 1.99
CA ASP A 227 -2.20 -22.77 2.91
C ASP A 227 -1.86 -21.33 3.32
N LEU A 228 -2.09 -20.38 2.43
CA LEU A 228 -2.00 -18.95 2.71
C LEU A 228 -3.21 -18.36 3.47
N GLY A 229 -4.17 -19.21 3.88
CA GLY A 229 -5.29 -18.80 4.73
C GLY A 229 -6.54 -18.32 3.99
N HIS A 230 -6.66 -18.59 2.68
CA HIS A 230 -7.86 -18.20 1.92
C HIS A 230 -9.02 -19.18 2.20
N VAL A 231 -10.05 -18.70 2.88
CA VAL A 231 -11.19 -19.53 3.36
C VAL A 231 -11.85 -20.33 2.24
N TRP A 232 -12.25 -19.65 1.16
CA TRP A 232 -12.92 -20.29 0.02
C TRP A 232 -12.04 -21.30 -0.70
N ALA A 233 -10.71 -21.08 -0.72
CA ALA A 233 -9.79 -22.04 -1.30
C ALA A 233 -9.75 -23.34 -0.47
N CYS A 234 -9.75 -23.26 0.85
CA CYS A 234 -9.83 -24.45 1.72
C CYS A 234 -11.14 -25.21 1.52
N ALA A 235 -12.26 -24.50 1.37
CA ALA A 235 -13.55 -25.12 1.05
C ALA A 235 -13.54 -25.81 -0.32
N ASN A 236 -12.96 -25.17 -1.35
CA ASN A 236 -12.80 -25.76 -2.67
C ASN A 236 -11.87 -27.00 -2.65
N ALA A 237 -10.75 -26.93 -1.94
CA ALA A 237 -9.85 -28.08 -1.78
C ALA A 237 -10.56 -29.27 -1.12
N SER A 238 -11.39 -29.02 -0.10
CA SER A 238 -12.25 -30.04 0.51
C SER A 238 -13.16 -30.70 -0.51
N ARG A 239 -13.83 -29.90 -1.36
CA ARG A 239 -14.69 -30.40 -2.43
C ARG A 239 -13.90 -31.23 -3.45
N MET A 240 -12.70 -30.77 -3.84
CA MET A 240 -11.82 -31.47 -4.79
C MET A 240 -11.44 -32.87 -4.29
N TYR A 241 -11.07 -32.99 -3.01
CA TYR A 241 -10.81 -34.30 -2.40
C TYR A 241 -12.06 -35.22 -2.32
N LYS A 242 -13.25 -34.66 -2.09
CA LYS A 242 -14.50 -35.44 -2.10
C LYS A 242 -14.82 -36.00 -3.46
N LEU A 243 -14.62 -35.21 -4.52
CA LEU A 243 -15.03 -35.59 -5.88
C LEU A 243 -13.93 -36.33 -6.66
N GLY A 244 -12.66 -36.16 -6.26
CA GLY A 244 -11.53 -36.64 -7.03
C GLY A 244 -11.16 -35.68 -8.18
N ASP A 245 -11.43 -34.38 -8.02
CA ASP A 245 -11.21 -33.36 -9.04
C ASP A 245 -9.75 -32.88 -8.98
N GLY A 246 -8.88 -33.36 -9.89
CA GLY A 246 -7.47 -33.05 -9.98
C GLY A 246 -6.59 -33.62 -8.84
N VAL A 247 -7.16 -34.46 -8.01
CA VAL A 247 -6.52 -35.19 -6.90
C VAL A 247 -7.30 -36.46 -6.58
N ASP A 248 -6.64 -37.49 -6.08
CA ASP A 248 -7.33 -38.71 -5.65
C ASP A 248 -8.30 -38.44 -4.50
N LYS A 249 -9.44 -39.17 -4.51
CA LYS A 249 -10.46 -39.05 -3.45
C LYS A 249 -9.86 -39.38 -2.08
N ASP A 250 -10.10 -38.49 -1.11
CA ASP A 250 -9.69 -38.69 0.28
C ASP A 250 -10.67 -37.98 1.22
N GLU A 251 -11.56 -38.70 1.82
CA GLU A 251 -12.60 -38.17 2.72
C GLU A 251 -12.00 -37.57 4.00
N ALA A 252 -10.90 -38.13 4.51
CA ALA A 252 -10.28 -37.62 5.74
C ALA A 252 -9.64 -36.25 5.49
N LYS A 253 -8.92 -36.06 4.36
CA LYS A 253 -8.39 -34.78 3.96
C LYS A 253 -9.48 -33.76 3.64
N ALA A 254 -10.56 -34.21 2.98
CA ALA A 254 -11.70 -33.36 2.70
C ALA A 254 -12.31 -32.78 3.97
N GLU A 255 -12.54 -33.61 5.01
CA GLU A 255 -13.11 -33.14 6.27
C GLU A 255 -12.12 -32.25 7.05
N ALA A 256 -10.82 -32.56 7.04
CA ALA A 256 -9.79 -31.72 7.66
C ALA A 256 -9.76 -30.31 7.03
N LEU A 257 -9.83 -30.21 5.70
CA LEU A 257 -9.84 -28.92 4.98
C LEU A 257 -11.13 -28.13 5.21
N LYS A 258 -12.26 -28.80 5.31
CA LYS A 258 -13.55 -28.19 5.68
C LYS A 258 -13.46 -27.58 7.08
N ASN A 259 -12.92 -28.31 8.04
CA ASN A 259 -12.73 -27.83 9.42
C ASN A 259 -11.76 -26.64 9.46
N ARG A 260 -10.68 -26.67 8.65
CA ARG A 260 -9.76 -25.53 8.49
C ARG A 260 -10.48 -24.30 7.93
N ALA A 261 -11.30 -24.47 6.88
CA ALA A 261 -12.09 -23.36 6.31
C ALA A 261 -13.03 -22.73 7.35
N MET A 262 -13.74 -23.56 8.13
CA MET A 262 -14.62 -23.08 9.19
C MET A 262 -13.86 -22.32 10.30
N LYS A 263 -12.68 -22.82 10.67
CA LYS A 263 -11.81 -22.14 11.66
C LYS A 263 -11.37 -20.78 11.17
N LEU A 264 -10.81 -20.70 9.95
CA LEU A 264 -10.37 -19.44 9.33
C LEU A 264 -11.52 -18.44 9.19
N HIS A 265 -12.71 -18.90 8.82
CA HIS A 265 -13.88 -18.03 8.72
C HIS A 265 -14.27 -17.43 10.07
N LYS A 266 -14.28 -18.23 11.14
CA LYS A 266 -14.55 -17.74 12.50
C LYS A 266 -13.50 -16.74 12.98
N GLU A 267 -12.23 -16.96 12.65
CA GLU A 267 -11.14 -16.04 12.99
C GLU A 267 -11.29 -14.71 12.25
N GLN A 268 -11.65 -14.73 10.96
CA GLN A 268 -11.92 -13.51 10.19
C GLN A 268 -13.10 -12.72 10.76
N GLN A 269 -14.19 -13.40 11.17
CA GLN A 269 -15.34 -12.72 11.78
C GLN A 269 -15.00 -12.03 13.11
N LYS A 270 -14.14 -12.62 13.93
CA LYS A 270 -13.70 -12.00 15.19
C LYS A 270 -12.90 -10.73 14.97
N ASN A 271 -12.11 -10.67 13.89
CA ASN A 271 -11.30 -9.50 13.55
C ASN A 271 -12.11 -8.37 12.89
N VAL A 272 -13.33 -8.63 12.47
CA VAL A 272 -14.25 -7.65 11.82
C VAL A 272 -15.24 -7.04 12.84
N GLN A 273 -15.32 -7.55 14.07
CA GLN A 273 -16.21 -6.95 15.08
C GLN A 273 -15.77 -5.51 15.38
N PRO A 274 -16.67 -4.50 15.24
CA PRO A 274 -16.33 -3.13 15.58
C PRO A 274 -15.99 -3.05 17.07
N LEU A 275 -14.96 -2.27 17.40
CA LEU A 275 -14.72 -1.83 18.76
C LEU A 275 -16.00 -1.12 19.25
N THR A 276 -16.79 -1.82 20.04
CA THR A 276 -17.90 -1.18 20.80
C THR A 276 -17.24 -0.35 21.88
N PHE A 277 -17.18 0.95 21.67
CA PHE A 277 -16.88 1.88 22.75
C PHE A 277 -18.05 1.83 23.74
N GLY A 278 -17.79 1.27 24.94
CA GLY A 278 -18.67 1.41 26.09
C GLY A 278 -18.50 2.78 26.70
#